data_5741b92ae27a50e536afba2de8dd7219
#
_entry.id   5741b92ae27a50e536afba2de8dd7219
#
_cell.length_a   1.000
_cell.length_b   1.000
_cell.length_c   1.000
_cell.angle_alpha   90.00
_cell.angle_beta   90.00
_cell.angle_gamma   90.00
#
_symmetry.space_group_name_H-M   'P 1'
#
loop_
_entity.id
_entity.type
_entity.pdbx_description
1 polymer ?
#
loop_
_entity_poly.entity_id
_entity_poly.type
_entity_poly.pdbx_seq_one_letter_code
_entity_poly.pdbx_strand_id
1 'polypeptide(L)'
;MKSILLLAMLYASLFAFVGKVVSIHDGDTITILQNKTQIKVRLYGIDAPELKQPYGKKSKQFLANLIAGEVVEVDENGKDRYKRTIGTIYLNGADINAQMVANGYAWAYRKFSKKYTAQESKAKSQKLGLWRDKEPIPPWEWRRR
;
A
#
# COMPACT_ATOMS: atom_id res chain seq x y z
N MET A 1 21.74 -24.24 -36.41
CA MET A 1 21.26 -24.12 -35.05
C MET A 1 21.20 -22.65 -34.68
N LYS A 2 20.01 -22.14 -34.54
CA LYS A 2 19.83 -20.74 -34.11
C LYS A 2 19.81 -20.69 -32.59
N SER A 3 20.88 -20.14 -32.01
CA SER A 3 20.93 -19.87 -30.56
C SER A 3 19.95 -18.75 -30.27
N ILE A 4 18.86 -19.09 -29.60
CA ILE A 4 17.95 -18.10 -29.02
C ILE A 4 18.63 -17.58 -27.76
N LEU A 5 19.27 -16.41 -27.89
CA LEU A 5 19.72 -15.65 -26.73
C LEU A 5 18.46 -15.17 -26.00
N LEU A 6 18.10 -15.84 -24.93
CA LEU A 6 17.09 -15.38 -24.01
C LEU A 6 17.70 -14.16 -23.28
N LEU A 7 17.44 -12.97 -23.81
CA LEU A 7 17.77 -11.73 -23.13
C LEU A 7 16.81 -11.60 -21.96
N ALA A 8 17.20 -12.12 -20.80
CA ALA A 8 16.52 -11.81 -19.55
C ALA A 8 16.69 -10.29 -19.35
N MET A 9 15.65 -9.53 -19.68
CA MET A 9 15.57 -8.13 -19.31
C MET A 9 15.48 -8.09 -17.78
N LEU A 10 16.64 -7.91 -17.15
CA LEU A 10 16.75 -7.53 -15.76
C LEU A 10 16.21 -6.10 -15.69
N TYR A 11 14.91 -5.95 -15.43
CA TYR A 11 14.39 -4.67 -14.98
C TYR A 11 14.92 -4.44 -13.58
N ALA A 12 16.16 -4.02 -13.47
CA ALA A 12 16.65 -3.41 -12.26
C ALA A 12 15.93 -2.06 -12.13
N SER A 13 14.84 -2.03 -11.37
CA SER A 13 14.27 -0.77 -10.91
C SER A 13 15.37 -0.07 -10.11
N LEU A 14 15.89 1.05 -10.66
CA LEU A 14 16.96 1.86 -10.03
C LEU A 14 16.58 2.40 -8.65
N PHE A 15 15.31 2.27 -8.21
CA PHE A 15 14.75 2.86 -7.00
C PHE A 15 14.02 1.85 -6.10
N ALA A 16 13.94 0.58 -6.47
CA ALA A 16 13.31 -0.44 -5.64
C ALA A 16 14.31 -1.06 -4.68
N PHE A 17 13.93 -1.18 -3.44
CA PHE A 17 14.62 -2.04 -2.50
C PHE A 17 13.72 -3.21 -2.08
N VAL A 18 14.32 -4.26 -1.56
CA VAL A 18 13.65 -5.50 -1.15
C VAL A 18 13.82 -5.70 0.34
N GLY A 19 12.79 -6.13 1.03
CA GLY A 19 12.88 -6.44 2.45
C GLY A 19 11.68 -7.22 2.95
N LYS A 20 11.85 -7.80 4.15
CA LYS A 20 10.80 -8.57 4.80
C LYS A 20 9.89 -7.65 5.61
N VAL A 21 8.57 -7.81 5.44
CA VAL A 21 7.58 -7.11 6.26
C VAL A 21 7.56 -7.72 7.66
N VAL A 22 8.01 -6.96 8.64
CA VAL A 22 8.13 -7.42 10.04
C VAL A 22 7.08 -6.84 10.96
N SER A 23 6.38 -5.77 10.54
CA SER A 23 5.29 -5.18 11.31
C SER A 23 4.28 -4.48 10.42
N ILE A 24 3.01 -4.61 10.76
CA ILE A 24 1.89 -3.87 10.17
C ILE A 24 1.37 -2.93 11.25
N HIS A 25 1.43 -1.63 11.03
CA HIS A 25 0.98 -0.63 12.00
C HIS A 25 -0.50 -0.31 11.86
N ASP A 26 -0.95 -0.12 10.63
CA ASP A 26 -2.33 0.10 10.22
C ASP A 26 -2.49 -0.25 8.74
N GLY A 27 -3.58 0.15 8.10
CA GLY A 27 -3.86 -0.21 6.70
C GLY A 27 -2.98 0.48 5.65
N ASP A 28 -2.06 1.37 6.04
CA ASP A 28 -1.18 2.10 5.12
C ASP A 28 0.24 2.35 5.63
N THR A 29 0.62 1.75 6.75
CA THR A 29 1.97 1.92 7.32
C THR A 29 2.52 0.58 7.81
N ILE A 30 3.72 0.26 7.38
CA ILE A 30 4.42 -1.00 7.69
C ILE A 30 5.85 -0.74 8.10
N THR A 31 6.50 -1.73 8.69
CA THR A 31 7.96 -1.75 8.88
C THR A 31 8.54 -2.92 8.09
N ILE A 32 9.58 -2.63 7.35
CA ILE A 32 10.33 -3.57 6.52
C ILE A 32 11.73 -3.72 7.11
N LEU A 33 12.22 -4.96 7.17
CA LEU A 33 13.59 -5.28 7.53
C LEU A 33 14.40 -5.49 6.26
N GLN A 34 15.35 -4.58 6.01
CA GLN A 34 16.36 -4.71 4.96
C GLN A 34 17.71 -4.94 5.60
N ASN A 35 18.27 -6.13 5.43
CA ASN A 35 19.45 -6.56 6.18
C ASN A 35 19.18 -6.46 7.69
N LYS A 36 19.90 -5.62 8.42
CA LYS A 36 19.71 -5.38 9.86
C LYS A 36 19.01 -4.05 10.16
N THR A 37 18.52 -3.35 9.13
CA THR A 37 17.91 -2.03 9.26
C THR A 37 16.40 -2.13 9.12
N GLN A 38 15.68 -1.56 10.09
CA GLN A 38 14.24 -1.41 10.01
C GLN A 38 13.87 -0.11 9.30
N ILE A 39 13.02 -0.22 8.30
CA ILE A 39 12.56 0.91 7.48
C ILE A 39 11.05 1.02 7.61
N LYS A 40 10.59 2.15 8.13
CA LYS A 40 9.16 2.45 8.20
C LYS A 40 8.68 2.99 6.86
N VAL A 41 7.66 2.37 6.29
CA VAL A 41 7.12 2.72 4.98
C VAL A 41 5.67 3.13 5.10
N ARG A 42 5.36 4.33 4.61
CA ARG A 42 4.02 4.84 4.38
C ARG A 42 3.63 4.52 2.95
N LEU A 43 2.53 3.78 2.76
CA LEU A 43 2.07 3.40 1.43
C LEU A 43 1.61 4.63 0.64
N TYR A 44 2.21 4.81 -0.53
CA TYR A 44 2.00 5.97 -1.39
C TYR A 44 0.61 5.99 -2.02
N GLY A 45 0.02 7.17 -2.09
CA GLY A 45 -1.20 7.42 -2.86
C GLY A 45 -2.50 6.90 -2.26
N ILE A 46 -2.44 6.35 -1.06
CA ILE A 46 -3.62 5.83 -0.34
C ILE A 46 -3.68 6.42 1.07
N ASP A 47 -4.87 6.40 1.66
CA ASP A 47 -5.10 6.75 3.06
C ASP A 47 -6.09 5.75 3.66
N ALA A 48 -5.63 4.96 4.60
CA ALA A 48 -6.44 3.95 5.25
C ALA A 48 -7.13 4.52 6.48
N PRO A 49 -8.30 3.99 6.87
CA PRO A 49 -8.93 4.38 8.13
C PRO A 49 -7.97 4.24 9.32
N GLU A 50 -8.00 5.20 10.22
CA GLU A 50 -7.26 5.15 11.47
C GLU A 50 -7.70 3.94 12.31
N LEU A 51 -6.84 3.41 13.16
CA LEU A 51 -7.16 2.19 13.93
C LEU A 51 -8.45 2.29 14.74
N LYS A 52 -8.73 3.46 15.30
CA LYS A 52 -9.96 3.71 16.09
C LYS A 52 -11.16 4.11 15.23
N GLN A 53 -10.96 4.34 13.96
CA GLN A 53 -12.02 4.66 13.02
C GLN A 53 -12.73 3.37 12.57
N PRO A 54 -14.02 3.42 12.17
CA PRO A 54 -14.67 2.28 11.53
C PRO A 54 -13.83 1.76 10.35
N TYR A 55 -13.70 0.46 10.23
CA TYR A 55 -12.83 -0.26 9.28
C TYR A 55 -11.32 -0.13 9.52
N GLY A 56 -10.86 0.60 10.51
CA GLY A 56 -9.42 0.74 10.80
C GLY A 56 -8.73 -0.59 11.08
N LYS A 57 -9.29 -1.39 11.99
CA LYS A 57 -8.77 -2.72 12.32
C LYS A 57 -8.89 -3.70 11.15
N LYS A 58 -9.98 -3.65 10.39
CA LYS A 58 -10.20 -4.48 9.21
C LYS A 58 -9.21 -4.16 8.11
N SER A 59 -8.90 -2.88 7.90
CA SER A 59 -7.88 -2.44 6.93
C SER A 59 -6.49 -2.93 7.31
N LYS A 60 -6.12 -2.81 8.57
CA LYS A 60 -4.86 -3.38 9.10
C LYS A 60 -4.79 -4.89 8.87
N GLN A 61 -5.86 -5.61 9.20
CA GLN A 61 -5.91 -7.06 9.04
C GLN A 61 -5.84 -7.48 7.57
N PHE A 62 -6.51 -6.75 6.69
CA PHE A 62 -6.45 -7.03 5.24
C PHE A 62 -5.02 -6.87 4.71
N LEU A 63 -4.35 -5.79 5.08
CA LEU A 63 -2.95 -5.57 4.70
C LEU A 63 -2.05 -6.69 5.26
N ALA A 64 -2.24 -7.06 6.54
CA ALA A 64 -1.49 -8.14 7.16
C ALA A 64 -1.69 -9.48 6.43
N ASN A 65 -2.92 -9.79 6.03
CA ASN A 65 -3.22 -11.01 5.28
C ASN A 65 -2.53 -11.05 3.92
N LEU A 66 -2.30 -9.87 3.30
CA LEU A 66 -1.61 -9.78 2.02
C LEU A 66 -0.09 -9.94 2.16
N ILE A 67 0.54 -9.29 3.14
CA ILE A 67 2.00 -9.10 3.12
C ILE A 67 2.72 -9.38 4.43
N ALA A 68 2.06 -9.67 5.54
CA ALA A 68 2.76 -9.90 6.81
C ALA A 68 3.75 -11.08 6.69
N GLY A 69 5.01 -10.85 7.05
CA GLY A 69 6.07 -11.85 6.96
C GLY A 69 6.60 -12.11 5.56
N GLU A 70 6.04 -11.47 4.53
CA GLU A 70 6.47 -11.63 3.15
C GLU A 70 7.67 -10.76 2.81
N VAL A 71 8.46 -11.21 1.84
CA VAL A 71 9.51 -10.38 1.23
C VAL A 71 8.88 -9.60 0.08
N VAL A 72 8.92 -8.28 0.17
CA VAL A 72 8.29 -7.38 -0.79
C VAL A 72 9.32 -6.48 -1.47
N GLU A 73 8.97 -5.95 -2.62
CA GLU A 73 9.69 -4.87 -3.28
C GLU A 73 9.03 -3.53 -2.92
N VAL A 74 9.86 -2.52 -2.71
CA VAL A 74 9.42 -1.15 -2.43
C VAL A 74 9.92 -0.23 -3.51
N ASP A 75 9.01 0.38 -4.24
CA ASP A 75 9.31 1.48 -5.15
C ASP A 75 9.19 2.80 -4.36
N GLU A 76 10.33 3.45 -4.09
CA GLU A 76 10.40 4.62 -3.23
C GLU A 76 9.95 5.88 -3.96
N ASN A 77 8.96 6.57 -3.39
CA ASN A 77 8.39 7.83 -3.89
C ASN A 77 8.83 9.04 -3.06
N GLY A 78 9.87 8.90 -2.25
CA GLY A 78 10.40 9.94 -1.38
C GLY A 78 10.23 9.66 0.09
N LYS A 79 10.42 10.71 0.91
CA LYS A 79 10.25 10.64 2.37
C LYS A 79 9.29 11.73 2.83
N ASP A 80 8.53 11.43 3.87
CA ASP A 80 7.67 12.43 4.50
C ASP A 80 8.41 13.23 5.59
N ARG A 81 7.71 14.21 6.18
CA ARG A 81 8.26 15.05 7.25
C ARG A 81 8.62 14.28 8.52
N TYR A 82 8.13 13.05 8.68
CA TYR A 82 8.43 12.17 9.80
C TYR A 82 9.55 11.18 9.47
N LYS A 83 10.27 11.37 8.37
CA LYS A 83 11.35 10.51 7.86
C LYS A 83 10.91 9.09 7.50
N ARG A 84 9.60 8.84 7.33
CA ARG A 84 9.13 7.59 6.78
C ARG A 84 9.40 7.57 5.27
N THR A 85 9.82 6.43 4.77
CA THR A 85 9.86 6.19 3.33
C THR A 85 8.43 6.14 2.81
N ILE A 86 8.14 6.90 1.76
CA ILE A 86 6.87 6.82 1.05
C ILE A 86 7.08 5.88 -0.13
N GLY A 87 6.27 4.84 -0.25
CA GLY A 87 6.52 3.86 -1.30
C GLY A 87 5.31 3.07 -1.77
N THR A 88 5.47 2.49 -2.94
CA THR A 88 4.55 1.52 -3.51
C THR A 88 5.10 0.12 -3.22
N ILE A 89 4.28 -0.73 -2.64
CA ILE A 89 4.65 -2.09 -2.25
C ILE A 89 4.21 -3.06 -3.34
N TYR A 90 5.15 -3.90 -3.80
CA TYR A 90 4.88 -4.97 -4.74
C TYR A 90 5.18 -6.33 -4.12
N LEU A 91 4.25 -7.26 -4.28
CA LEU A 91 4.44 -8.67 -3.97
C LEU A 91 4.15 -9.49 -5.23
N ASN A 92 5.16 -10.22 -5.72
CA ASN A 92 5.04 -11.02 -6.94
C ASN A 92 4.48 -10.19 -8.13
N GLY A 93 4.94 -8.94 -8.27
CA GLY A 93 4.51 -8.03 -9.32
C GLY A 93 3.16 -7.34 -9.09
N ALA A 94 2.44 -7.67 -8.03
CA ALA A 94 1.15 -7.05 -7.72
C ALA A 94 1.33 -5.79 -6.85
N ASP A 95 0.70 -4.69 -7.25
CA ASP A 95 0.64 -3.44 -6.48
C ASP A 95 -0.29 -3.61 -5.27
N ILE A 96 0.29 -3.71 -4.09
CA ILE A 96 -0.45 -3.89 -2.83
C ILE A 96 -1.23 -2.63 -2.45
N ASN A 97 -0.68 -1.43 -2.71
CA ASN A 97 -1.40 -0.18 -2.49
C ASN A 97 -2.71 -0.16 -3.28
N ALA A 98 -2.66 -0.58 -4.54
CA ALA A 98 -3.84 -0.70 -5.40
C ALA A 98 -4.85 -1.70 -4.85
N GLN A 99 -4.41 -2.83 -4.32
CA GLN A 99 -5.29 -3.85 -3.74
C GLN A 99 -6.03 -3.35 -2.49
N MET A 100 -5.38 -2.55 -1.67
CA MET A 100 -6.03 -1.92 -0.51
C MET A 100 -7.22 -1.07 -0.94
N VAL A 101 -7.06 -0.25 -1.98
CA VAL A 101 -8.12 0.61 -2.51
C VAL A 101 -9.19 -0.21 -3.25
N ALA A 102 -8.77 -1.11 -4.13
CA ALA A 102 -9.69 -1.91 -4.96
C ALA A 102 -10.62 -2.81 -4.15
N ASN A 103 -10.20 -3.24 -2.95
CA ASN A 103 -11.01 -4.06 -2.05
C ASN A 103 -11.77 -3.26 -0.99
N GLY A 104 -11.67 -1.94 -1.01
CA GLY A 104 -12.42 -1.05 -0.12
C GLY A 104 -11.86 -0.94 1.29
N TYR A 105 -10.55 -1.08 1.46
CA TYR A 105 -9.89 -0.95 2.76
C TYR A 105 -9.01 0.29 2.89
N ALA A 106 -8.92 1.09 1.84
CA ALA A 106 -8.28 2.40 1.86
C ALA A 106 -8.93 3.33 0.86
N TRP A 107 -8.79 4.62 1.10
CA TRP A 107 -9.17 5.68 0.19
C TRP A 107 -8.04 5.96 -0.78
N ALA A 108 -8.36 6.29 -2.05
CA ALA A 108 -7.39 6.95 -2.92
C ALA A 108 -7.10 8.34 -2.33
N TYR A 109 -5.83 8.63 -2.08
CA TYR A 109 -5.43 9.92 -1.48
C TYR A 109 -5.11 10.93 -2.58
N ARG A 110 -6.15 11.49 -3.16
CA ARG A 110 -6.09 12.36 -4.34
C ARG A 110 -5.24 13.62 -4.16
N LYS A 111 -5.06 14.07 -2.93
CA LYS A 111 -4.16 15.19 -2.60
C LYS A 111 -2.73 14.92 -3.06
N PHE A 112 -2.27 13.66 -3.01
CA PHE A 112 -0.91 13.28 -3.35
C PHE A 112 -0.79 12.51 -4.66
N SER A 113 -1.85 11.81 -5.10
CA SER A 113 -1.79 11.02 -6.32
C SER A 113 -3.17 10.71 -6.87
N LYS A 114 -3.28 10.69 -8.19
CA LYS A 114 -4.48 10.22 -8.92
C LYS A 114 -4.36 8.75 -9.35
N LYS A 115 -3.28 8.07 -8.97
CA LYS A 115 -2.95 6.73 -9.45
C LYS A 115 -4.04 5.69 -9.16
N TYR A 116 -4.72 5.82 -8.02
CA TYR A 116 -5.68 4.79 -7.55
C TYR A 116 -7.15 5.20 -7.66
N THR A 117 -7.45 6.23 -8.43
CA THR A 117 -8.82 6.73 -8.63
C THR A 117 -9.75 5.69 -9.24
N ALA A 118 -9.26 4.92 -10.21
CA ALA A 118 -10.06 3.86 -10.86
C ALA A 118 -10.38 2.71 -9.90
N GLN A 119 -9.42 2.29 -9.07
CA GLN A 119 -9.61 1.26 -8.06
C GLN A 119 -10.65 1.70 -7.01
N GLU A 120 -10.62 2.95 -6.58
CA GLU A 120 -11.62 3.49 -5.65
C GLU A 120 -13.02 3.51 -6.27
N SER A 121 -13.16 3.96 -7.50
CA SER A 121 -14.44 3.97 -8.22
C SER A 121 -15.03 2.57 -8.34
N LYS A 122 -14.20 1.57 -8.63
CA LYS A 122 -14.62 0.16 -8.67
C LYS A 122 -15.12 -0.31 -7.30
N ALA A 123 -14.33 -0.06 -6.24
CA ALA A 123 -14.70 -0.47 -4.89
C ALA A 123 -16.02 0.16 -4.43
N LYS A 124 -16.22 1.45 -4.72
CA LYS A 124 -17.48 2.17 -4.45
C LYS A 124 -18.67 1.54 -5.18
N SER A 125 -18.52 1.28 -6.48
CA SER A 125 -19.62 0.73 -7.31
C SER A 125 -20.02 -0.67 -6.84
N GLN A 126 -19.10 -1.45 -6.34
CA GLN A 126 -19.33 -2.80 -5.84
C GLN A 126 -19.62 -2.85 -4.33
N LYS A 127 -19.64 -1.71 -3.65
CA LYS A 127 -19.86 -1.59 -2.20
C LYS A 127 -18.95 -2.51 -1.38
N LEU A 128 -17.65 -2.49 -1.71
CA LEU A 128 -16.65 -3.31 -1.03
C LEU A 128 -16.12 -2.62 0.23
N GLY A 129 -15.85 -3.41 1.26
CA GLY A 129 -15.23 -2.95 2.50
C GLY A 129 -15.95 -1.76 3.12
N LEU A 130 -15.22 -0.67 3.33
CA LEU A 130 -15.75 0.58 3.94
C LEU A 130 -16.90 1.22 3.13
N TRP A 131 -17.01 0.90 1.83
CA TRP A 131 -18.07 1.43 0.96
C TRP A 131 -19.44 0.77 1.19
N ARG A 132 -19.54 -0.20 2.09
CA ARG A 132 -20.81 -0.72 2.63
C ARG A 132 -21.47 0.26 3.59
N ASP A 133 -20.68 1.13 4.21
CA ASP A 133 -21.18 2.22 5.03
C ASP A 133 -21.89 3.25 4.15
N LYS A 134 -23.02 3.79 4.61
CA LYS A 134 -23.78 4.81 3.88
C LYS A 134 -23.04 6.13 3.81
N GLU A 135 -22.31 6.48 4.88
CA GLU A 135 -21.58 7.74 5.01
C GLU A 135 -20.16 7.48 5.55
N PRO A 136 -19.29 6.85 4.73
CA PRO A 136 -17.92 6.61 5.17
C PRO A 136 -17.18 7.94 5.34
N ILE A 137 -16.43 8.05 6.45
CA ILE A 137 -15.68 9.25 6.78
C ILE A 137 -14.24 9.07 6.31
N PRO A 138 -13.73 9.98 5.44
CA PRO A 138 -12.34 9.91 5.04
C PRO A 138 -11.38 10.05 6.22
N PRO A 139 -10.23 9.34 6.22
CA PRO A 139 -9.28 9.41 7.32
C PRO A 139 -8.79 10.84 7.61
N TRP A 140 -8.59 11.66 6.57
CA TRP A 140 -8.17 13.06 6.74
C TRP A 140 -9.22 13.95 7.41
N GLU A 141 -10.51 13.60 7.34
CA GLU A 141 -11.56 14.27 8.12
C GLU A 141 -11.64 13.72 9.55
N TRP A 142 -11.50 12.41 9.70
CA TRP A 142 -11.48 11.76 11.01
C TRP A 142 -10.39 12.35 11.93
N ARG A 143 -9.19 12.57 11.40
CA ARG A 143 -8.07 13.14 12.15
C ARG A 143 -8.28 14.56 12.62
N ARG A 144 -9.25 15.27 12.06
CA ARG A 144 -9.59 16.65 12.44
C ARG A 144 -10.65 16.75 13.54
N ARG A 145 -11.22 15.64 13.98
CA ARG A 145 -12.27 15.58 14.99
C ARG A 145 -11.71 15.64 16.41
#